data_a2dde225d23d81bc12fcfff092e5a3c9
#
_entry.id   a2dde225d23d81bc12fcfff092e5a3c9
#
_cell.length_a   1.000
_cell.length_b   1.000
_cell.length_c   1.000
_cell.angle_alpha   90.00
_cell.angle_beta   90.00
_cell.angle_gamma   90.00
#
_symmetry.space_group_name_H-M   'P 1'
#
loop_
_entity.id
_entity.type
_entity.pdbx_description
1 polymer ?
#
loop_
_entity_poly.entity_id
_entity_poly.type
_entity_poly.pdbx_seq_one_letter_code
_entity_poly.pdbx_strand_id
1 'polypeptide(L)'
;MKKKITITAMSLLTALFLLPINGFAYTINNEFNLGVNEGSSQVANNQYILLHETANETATGRNEAQYMQRSWTSAYTAYIVGDGGIVYQVGQPGYVQYGAGSYANANSPVQIELQHTHDKATFEKNYKAYVELARDSAMKYGIP
;
A
#
# COMPACT_ATOMS: atom_id res chain seq x y z
N MET A 1 56.09 -20.41 45.45
CA MET A 1 55.74 -19.32 44.55
C MET A 1 54.34 -19.60 43.97
N LYS A 2 53.30 -18.86 44.38
CA LYS A 2 51.92 -19.03 43.86
C LYS A 2 51.73 -18.04 42.74
N LYS A 3 51.49 -18.51 41.47
CA LYS A 3 51.17 -17.69 40.33
C LYS A 3 49.71 -17.26 40.43
N LYS A 4 49.47 -15.95 40.47
CA LYS A 4 48.12 -15.37 40.35
C LYS A 4 47.77 -15.31 38.86
N ILE A 5 46.70 -15.96 38.48
CA ILE A 5 46.09 -15.85 37.13
C ILE A 5 45.09 -14.72 37.20
N THR A 6 45.36 -13.64 36.46
CA THR A 6 44.43 -12.53 36.31
C THR A 6 43.57 -12.81 35.09
N ILE A 7 42.27 -13.05 35.30
CA ILE A 7 41.29 -13.20 34.22
C ILE A 7 40.72 -11.79 33.88
N THR A 8 41.10 -11.27 32.74
CA THR A 8 40.51 -10.02 32.21
C THR A 8 39.20 -10.36 31.54
N ALA A 9 38.08 -9.97 32.14
CA ALA A 9 36.78 -10.09 31.54
C ALA A 9 36.62 -9.00 30.45
N MET A 10 36.61 -9.44 29.20
CA MET A 10 36.34 -8.56 28.05
C MET A 10 34.82 -8.43 27.88
N SER A 11 34.28 -7.30 28.32
CA SER A 11 32.87 -6.97 28.15
C SER A 11 32.61 -6.72 26.68
N LEU A 12 31.90 -7.64 26.00
CA LEU A 12 31.40 -7.44 24.63
C LEU A 12 30.16 -6.54 24.71
N LEU A 13 30.37 -5.27 24.44
CA LEU A 13 29.26 -4.30 24.34
C LEU A 13 28.54 -4.51 23.00
N THR A 14 27.49 -5.32 23.00
CA THR A 14 26.62 -5.49 21.84
C THR A 14 25.81 -4.20 21.66
N ALA A 15 26.23 -3.31 20.76
CA ALA A 15 25.45 -2.17 20.34
C ALA A 15 24.22 -2.69 19.55
N LEU A 16 23.07 -2.73 20.23
CA LEU A 16 21.79 -3.00 19.58
C LEU A 16 21.44 -1.77 18.73
N PHE A 17 21.72 -1.83 17.43
CA PHE A 17 21.25 -0.85 16.48
C PHE A 17 19.71 -0.97 16.40
N LEU A 18 19.01 -0.10 17.12
CA LEU A 18 17.60 0.16 16.90
C LEU A 18 17.48 0.81 15.52
N LEU A 19 17.26 0.02 14.48
CA LEU A 19 16.83 0.54 13.20
C LEU A 19 15.50 1.29 13.45
N PRO A 20 15.33 2.52 12.97
CA PRO A 20 14.04 3.19 13.08
C PRO A 20 13.01 2.28 12.40
N ILE A 21 12.03 1.81 13.15
CA ILE A 21 10.83 1.23 12.59
C ILE A 21 10.16 2.40 11.89
N ASN A 22 10.37 2.53 10.57
CA ASN A 22 9.61 3.47 9.76
C ASN A 22 8.16 3.00 9.83
N GLY A 23 7.39 3.58 10.75
CA GLY A 23 5.95 3.43 10.76
C GLY A 23 5.43 3.87 9.39
N PHE A 24 4.49 3.14 8.83
CA PHE A 24 3.85 3.55 7.58
C PHE A 24 3.36 4.99 7.73
N ALA A 25 3.69 5.85 6.75
CA ALA A 25 3.23 7.23 6.78
C ALA A 25 1.76 7.38 6.34
N TYR A 26 1.04 6.26 6.24
CA TYR A 26 -0.37 6.19 5.89
C TYR A 26 -1.12 5.22 6.80
N THR A 27 -2.44 5.44 6.93
CA THR A 27 -3.35 4.55 7.67
C THR A 27 -4.23 3.80 6.67
N ILE A 28 -4.31 2.48 6.80
CA ILE A 28 -5.21 1.66 5.97
C ILE A 28 -6.59 1.60 6.65
N ASN A 29 -7.61 2.00 5.90
CA ASN A 29 -9.01 1.86 6.26
C ASN A 29 -9.63 0.71 5.46
N ASN A 30 -10.17 -0.28 6.16
CA ASN A 30 -10.74 -1.50 5.59
C ASN A 30 -12.28 -1.48 5.51
N GLU A 31 -12.91 -0.32 5.71
CA GLU A 31 -14.38 -0.18 5.73
C GLU A 31 -15.03 -0.66 4.43
N PHE A 32 -14.31 -0.52 3.31
CA PHE A 32 -14.83 -0.81 1.97
C PHE A 32 -14.25 -2.09 1.35
N ASN A 33 -13.64 -2.94 2.13
CA ASN A 33 -13.13 -4.22 1.63
C ASN A 33 -14.26 -5.01 0.96
N LEU A 34 -13.93 -5.58 -0.21
CA LEU A 34 -14.81 -6.54 -0.88
C LEU A 34 -15.01 -7.78 0.00
N GLY A 35 -16.19 -8.35 -0.05
CA GLY A 35 -16.54 -9.56 0.67
C GLY A 35 -15.84 -10.80 0.11
N VAL A 36 -15.96 -11.91 0.86
CA VAL A 36 -15.31 -13.21 0.56
C VAL A 36 -15.56 -13.75 -0.86
N ASN A 37 -16.72 -13.42 -1.44
CA ASN A 37 -17.14 -13.87 -2.77
C ASN A 37 -17.14 -12.74 -3.81
N GLU A 38 -16.51 -11.62 -3.49
CA GLU A 38 -16.43 -10.45 -4.34
C GLU A 38 -15.00 -10.24 -4.83
N GLY A 39 -14.86 -9.57 -5.97
CA GLY A 39 -13.58 -9.41 -6.63
C GLY A 39 -13.15 -10.65 -7.43
N SER A 40 -11.93 -10.61 -7.95
CA SER A 40 -11.36 -11.73 -8.70
C SER A 40 -10.71 -12.75 -7.78
N SER A 41 -10.92 -14.04 -8.05
CA SER A 41 -10.17 -15.14 -7.43
C SER A 41 -8.86 -15.47 -8.17
N GLN A 42 -8.61 -14.82 -9.31
CA GLN A 42 -7.39 -15.02 -10.09
C GLN A 42 -6.22 -14.29 -9.45
N VAL A 43 -5.12 -14.99 -9.19
CA VAL A 43 -3.86 -14.39 -8.74
C VAL A 43 -3.23 -13.63 -9.90
N ALA A 44 -2.79 -12.40 -9.64
CA ALA A 44 -2.08 -11.58 -10.63
C ALA A 44 -0.59 -11.91 -10.68
N ASN A 45 0.04 -11.73 -11.85
CA ASN A 45 1.49 -11.80 -11.98
C ASN A 45 2.14 -10.53 -11.38
N ASN A 46 3.33 -10.69 -10.79
CA ASN A 46 4.04 -9.60 -10.14
C ASN A 46 4.95 -8.85 -11.14
N GLN A 47 4.38 -8.12 -12.09
CA GLN A 47 5.15 -7.37 -13.07
C GLN A 47 5.12 -5.86 -12.84
N TYR A 48 3.98 -5.32 -12.38
CA TYR A 48 3.77 -3.88 -12.23
C TYR A 48 3.03 -3.55 -10.93
N ILE A 49 3.26 -2.35 -10.40
CA ILE A 49 2.28 -1.65 -9.56
C ILE A 49 1.63 -0.62 -10.47
N LEU A 50 0.31 -0.69 -10.65
CA LEU A 50 -0.40 0.28 -11.48
C LEU A 50 -0.85 1.47 -10.65
N LEU A 51 -0.52 2.64 -11.15
CA LEU A 51 -0.79 3.92 -10.52
C LEU A 51 -1.79 4.70 -11.38
N HIS A 52 -2.92 5.03 -10.77
CA HIS A 52 -4.05 5.72 -11.39
C HIS A 52 -4.35 7.01 -10.65
N GLU A 53 -5.22 7.81 -11.23
CA GLU A 53 -5.82 9.00 -10.64
C GLU A 53 -7.31 8.98 -10.98
N THR A 54 -8.16 9.33 -10.01
CA THR A 54 -9.62 9.12 -10.12
C THR A 54 -10.30 9.96 -11.19
N ALA A 55 -9.67 11.02 -11.70
CA ALA A 55 -10.21 11.96 -12.67
C ALA A 55 -11.59 12.55 -12.26
N ASN A 56 -11.93 12.51 -10.98
CA ASN A 56 -13.19 12.97 -10.43
C ASN A 56 -12.95 14.13 -9.46
N GLU A 57 -13.17 15.35 -9.93
CA GLU A 57 -12.88 16.58 -9.19
C GLU A 57 -13.78 16.80 -7.96
N THR A 58 -14.88 16.07 -7.84
CA THR A 58 -15.88 16.31 -6.81
C THR A 58 -15.98 15.23 -5.76
N ALA A 59 -15.44 14.05 -6.01
CA ALA A 59 -15.50 12.93 -5.07
C ALA A 59 -14.33 12.95 -4.09
N THR A 60 -14.62 12.59 -2.84
CA THR A 60 -13.60 12.30 -1.84
C THR A 60 -13.01 10.90 -2.05
N GLY A 61 -11.85 10.60 -1.48
CA GLY A 61 -11.28 9.24 -1.52
C GLY A 61 -12.26 8.21 -0.95
N ARG A 62 -12.96 8.57 0.11
CA ARG A 62 -14.01 7.73 0.72
C ARG A 62 -15.16 7.43 -0.24
N ASN A 63 -15.61 8.44 -0.98
CA ASN A 63 -16.71 8.28 -1.94
C ASN A 63 -16.31 7.34 -3.10
N GLU A 64 -15.08 7.48 -3.60
CA GLU A 64 -14.53 6.59 -4.63
C GLU A 64 -14.41 5.14 -4.14
N ALA A 65 -13.91 4.93 -2.94
CA ALA A 65 -13.83 3.60 -2.34
C ALA A 65 -15.20 2.94 -2.18
N GLN A 66 -16.18 3.70 -1.70
CA GLN A 66 -17.57 3.23 -1.59
C GLN A 66 -18.19 2.93 -2.95
N TYR A 67 -17.89 3.76 -3.97
CA TYR A 67 -18.36 3.51 -5.34
C TYR A 67 -17.77 2.21 -5.89
N MET A 68 -16.46 2.02 -5.79
CA MET A 68 -15.79 0.80 -6.27
C MET A 68 -16.27 -0.46 -5.54
N GLN A 69 -16.52 -0.38 -4.23
CA GLN A 69 -17.09 -1.50 -3.49
C GLN A 69 -18.45 -1.93 -4.06
N ARG A 70 -19.33 -0.98 -4.38
CA ARG A 70 -20.67 -1.30 -4.92
C ARG A 70 -20.66 -1.73 -6.38
N SER A 71 -19.68 -1.28 -7.15
CA SER A 71 -19.57 -1.52 -8.60
C SER A 71 -18.39 -2.43 -8.98
N TRP A 72 -17.91 -3.25 -8.06
CA TRP A 72 -16.73 -4.08 -8.25
C TRP A 72 -16.79 -5.00 -9.47
N THR A 73 -17.98 -5.44 -9.87
CA THR A 73 -18.16 -6.26 -11.08
C THR A 73 -17.78 -5.53 -12.36
N SER A 74 -17.76 -4.20 -12.35
CA SER A 74 -17.43 -3.35 -13.50
C SER A 74 -16.01 -2.82 -13.43
N ALA A 75 -15.62 -2.23 -12.28
CA ALA A 75 -14.28 -1.68 -12.07
C ALA A 75 -13.97 -1.56 -10.58
N TYR A 76 -12.75 -1.89 -10.19
CA TYR A 76 -12.20 -1.64 -8.87
C TYR A 76 -10.67 -1.77 -8.88
N THR A 77 -10.02 -1.14 -7.91
CA THR A 77 -8.60 -1.27 -7.62
C THR A 77 -8.38 -1.84 -6.21
N ALA A 78 -7.14 -2.17 -5.86
CA ALA A 78 -6.83 -2.62 -4.50
C ALA A 78 -7.01 -1.48 -3.50
N TYR A 79 -6.55 -0.28 -3.86
CA TYR A 79 -6.51 0.85 -2.95
C TYR A 79 -6.94 2.16 -3.62
N ILE A 80 -7.55 3.03 -2.83
CA ILE A 80 -7.73 4.45 -3.12
C ILE A 80 -7.04 5.25 -2.03
N VAL A 81 -6.19 6.21 -2.42
CA VAL A 81 -5.53 7.13 -1.49
C VAL A 81 -6.20 8.50 -1.58
N GLY A 82 -6.72 8.98 -0.47
CA GLY A 82 -7.45 10.24 -0.44
C GLY A 82 -7.59 10.83 0.97
N ASP A 83 -8.39 11.87 1.06
CA ASP A 83 -8.86 12.49 2.31
C ASP A 83 -7.73 12.85 3.30
N GLY A 84 -6.59 13.32 2.75
CA GLY A 84 -5.45 13.74 3.56
C GLY A 84 -4.50 12.61 3.95
N GLY A 85 -4.37 11.57 3.09
CA GLY A 85 -3.40 10.48 3.22
C GLY A 85 -3.98 9.19 3.80
N ILE A 86 -5.32 9.06 3.82
CA ILE A 86 -5.97 7.79 4.16
C ILE A 86 -5.90 6.85 2.96
N VAL A 87 -5.56 5.60 3.21
CA VAL A 87 -5.59 4.52 2.22
C VAL A 87 -6.82 3.67 2.46
N TYR A 88 -7.79 3.74 1.57
CA TYR A 88 -8.95 2.86 1.59
C TYR A 88 -8.65 1.59 0.82
N GLN A 89 -8.71 0.44 1.48
CA GLN A 89 -8.63 -0.84 0.78
C GLN A 89 -10.02 -1.22 0.28
N VAL A 90 -10.08 -1.65 -0.99
CA VAL A 90 -11.28 -2.18 -1.64
C VAL A 90 -11.02 -3.61 -2.10
N GLY A 91 -10.17 -3.80 -3.10
CA GLY A 91 -9.81 -5.13 -3.59
C GLY A 91 -8.74 -5.81 -2.75
N GLN A 92 -8.67 -7.12 -2.84
CA GLN A 92 -7.61 -7.90 -2.21
C GLN A 92 -6.30 -7.76 -3.01
N PRO A 93 -5.21 -7.21 -2.43
CA PRO A 93 -3.91 -7.18 -3.08
C PRO A 93 -3.37 -8.59 -3.38
N GLY A 94 -2.71 -8.73 -4.53
CA GLY A 94 -2.20 -10.03 -5.03
C GLY A 94 -3.13 -10.70 -6.03
N TYR A 95 -4.37 -10.26 -6.13
CA TYR A 95 -5.34 -10.76 -7.09
C TYR A 95 -5.58 -9.76 -8.22
N VAL A 96 -6.12 -10.23 -9.33
CA VAL A 96 -6.50 -9.38 -10.46
C VAL A 96 -7.54 -8.36 -10.00
N GLN A 97 -7.34 -7.09 -10.36
CA GLN A 97 -8.28 -6.01 -10.19
C GLN A 97 -8.73 -5.50 -11.57
N TYR A 98 -9.85 -4.79 -11.63
CA TYR A 98 -10.46 -4.36 -12.90
C TYR A 98 -10.35 -2.84 -13.10
N GLY A 99 -9.14 -2.29 -12.90
CA GLY A 99 -8.86 -0.85 -13.06
C GLY A 99 -8.25 -0.46 -14.40
N ALA A 100 -7.84 -1.46 -15.24
CA ALA A 100 -7.14 -1.22 -16.50
C ALA A 100 -7.58 -2.22 -17.58
N GLY A 101 -6.84 -2.30 -18.69
CA GLY A 101 -7.05 -3.35 -19.70
C GLY A 101 -6.62 -4.73 -19.22
N SER A 102 -7.13 -5.78 -19.83
CA SER A 102 -6.97 -7.18 -19.39
C SER A 102 -5.51 -7.61 -19.15
N TYR A 103 -4.58 -7.19 -20.01
CA TYR A 103 -3.16 -7.48 -19.84
C TYR A 103 -2.60 -6.83 -18.56
N ALA A 104 -2.85 -5.55 -18.36
CA ALA A 104 -2.37 -4.82 -17.19
C ALA A 104 -2.99 -5.36 -15.90
N ASN A 105 -4.29 -5.66 -15.91
CA ASN A 105 -4.99 -6.28 -14.78
C ASN A 105 -4.37 -7.63 -14.38
N ALA A 106 -4.04 -8.48 -15.37
CA ALA A 106 -3.45 -9.80 -15.11
C ALA A 106 -2.00 -9.75 -14.62
N ASN A 107 -1.30 -8.63 -14.83
CA ASN A 107 0.12 -8.47 -14.52
C ASN A 107 0.41 -7.45 -13.41
N SER A 108 -0.62 -7.00 -12.70
CA SER A 108 -0.47 -6.08 -11.56
C SER A 108 -1.14 -6.65 -10.31
N PRO A 109 -0.36 -7.04 -9.29
CA PRO A 109 -0.92 -7.50 -8.02
C PRO A 109 -1.50 -6.37 -7.18
N VAL A 110 -1.18 -5.11 -7.50
CA VAL A 110 -1.70 -3.93 -6.80
C VAL A 110 -1.94 -2.80 -7.79
N GLN A 111 -3.15 -2.28 -7.77
CA GLN A 111 -3.55 -1.05 -8.46
C GLN A 111 -3.98 -0.02 -7.41
N ILE A 112 -3.53 1.20 -7.55
CA ILE A 112 -3.74 2.27 -6.57
C ILE A 112 -4.29 3.49 -7.26
N GLU A 113 -5.44 4.00 -6.81
CA GLU A 113 -6.02 5.28 -7.24
C GLU A 113 -5.56 6.42 -6.32
N LEU A 114 -5.25 7.56 -6.89
CA LEU A 114 -5.04 8.81 -6.18
C LEU A 114 -6.28 9.70 -6.34
N GLN A 115 -6.85 10.16 -5.24
CA GLN A 115 -7.95 11.13 -5.27
C GLN A 115 -7.53 12.39 -6.02
N HIS A 116 -8.33 12.79 -7.02
CA HIS A 116 -8.22 14.12 -7.62
C HIS A 116 -8.64 15.21 -6.61
N THR A 117 -7.82 16.22 -6.45
CA THR A 117 -8.16 17.38 -5.59
C THR A 117 -7.35 18.61 -5.98
N HIS A 118 -7.98 19.78 -5.94
CA HIS A 118 -7.33 21.08 -6.13
C HIS A 118 -6.81 21.68 -4.82
N ASP A 119 -7.14 21.10 -3.66
CA ASP A 119 -6.57 21.52 -2.38
C ASP A 119 -5.14 21.02 -2.24
N LYS A 120 -4.20 21.96 -2.27
CA LYS A 120 -2.76 21.66 -2.24
C LYS A 120 -2.36 20.86 -0.98
N ALA A 121 -2.88 21.22 0.19
CA ALA A 121 -2.48 20.57 1.44
C ALA A 121 -2.99 19.13 1.51
N THR A 122 -4.19 18.87 1.02
CA THR A 122 -4.76 17.52 0.88
C THR A 122 -3.97 16.73 -0.15
N PHE A 123 -3.68 17.34 -1.33
CA PHE A 123 -2.90 16.68 -2.38
C PHE A 123 -1.52 16.22 -1.87
N GLU A 124 -0.78 17.08 -1.19
CA GLU A 124 0.57 16.75 -0.69
C GLU A 124 0.55 15.55 0.28
N LYS A 125 -0.45 15.47 1.14
CA LYS A 125 -0.63 14.33 2.06
C LYS A 125 -1.02 13.05 1.31
N ASN A 126 -1.98 13.16 0.38
CA ASN A 126 -2.40 12.04 -0.46
C ASN A 126 -1.24 11.51 -1.28
N TYR A 127 -0.50 12.39 -1.96
CA TYR A 127 0.62 12.03 -2.81
C TYR A 127 1.75 11.34 -2.04
N LYS A 128 2.07 11.83 -0.84
CA LYS A 128 3.04 11.18 0.04
C LYS A 128 2.61 9.74 0.37
N ALA A 129 1.38 9.55 0.85
CA ALA A 129 0.84 8.24 1.17
C ALA A 129 0.80 7.31 -0.06
N TYR A 130 0.44 7.85 -1.23
CA TYR A 130 0.37 7.15 -2.51
C TYR A 130 1.73 6.60 -2.94
N VAL A 131 2.77 7.42 -2.92
CA VAL A 131 4.14 7.02 -3.29
C VAL A 131 4.70 5.99 -2.30
N GLU A 132 4.47 6.18 -1.01
CA GLU A 132 4.92 5.23 0.00
C GLU A 132 4.21 3.89 -0.12
N LEU A 133 2.90 3.86 -0.35
CA LEU A 133 2.13 2.64 -0.59
C LEU A 133 2.60 1.92 -1.87
N ALA A 134 2.88 2.67 -2.93
CA ALA A 134 3.41 2.12 -4.18
C ALA A 134 4.77 1.44 -3.96
N ARG A 135 5.69 2.12 -3.28
CA ARG A 135 7.01 1.57 -2.89
C ARG A 135 6.86 0.30 -2.05
N ASP A 136 6.05 0.34 -1.02
CA ASP A 136 5.87 -0.79 -0.10
C ASP A 136 5.22 -1.98 -0.80
N SER A 137 4.30 -1.70 -1.73
CA SER A 137 3.70 -2.71 -2.61
C SER A 137 4.74 -3.33 -3.55
N ALA A 138 5.56 -2.52 -4.20
CA ALA A 138 6.63 -3.01 -5.08
C ALA A 138 7.61 -3.91 -4.31
N MET A 139 8.05 -3.48 -3.14
CA MET A 139 8.92 -4.27 -2.26
C MET A 139 8.25 -5.60 -1.86
N LYS A 140 6.98 -5.57 -1.45
CA LYS A 140 6.23 -6.76 -1.03
C LYS A 140 6.11 -7.81 -2.13
N TYR A 141 5.94 -7.38 -3.37
CA TYR A 141 5.74 -8.27 -4.52
C TYR A 141 7.02 -8.50 -5.33
N GLY A 142 8.18 -8.01 -4.89
CA GLY A 142 9.47 -8.18 -5.55
C GLY A 142 9.55 -7.53 -6.94
N ILE A 143 8.85 -6.40 -7.12
CA ILE A 143 8.83 -5.62 -8.35
C ILE A 143 9.93 -4.55 -8.23
N PRO A 144 10.89 -4.48 -9.17
CA PRO A 144 12.05 -3.59 -9.13
C PRO A 144 11.69 -2.10 -9.32
#